data_8759b6db0ad4692335e59f49d0fab8d4
#
_entry.id   8759b6db0ad4692335e59f49d0fab8d4
#
_cell.length_a   1.000
_cell.length_b   1.000
_cell.length_c   1.000
_cell.angle_alpha   90.00
_cell.angle_beta   90.00
_cell.angle_gamma   90.00
#
_symmetry.space_group_name_H-M   'P 1'
#
loop_
_entity.id
_entity.type
_entity.pdbx_description
1 polymer ?
#
loop_
_entity_poly.entity_id
_entity_poly.type
_entity_poly.pdbx_seq_one_letter_code
_entity_poly.pdbx_strand_id
1 'polypeptide(L)'
;MTDPTAIADLRKSYERAQLNEQDANADPRRLFQQWLDEAIAERIPEPNAMTLATVGGDLRPSTRIVLIKGLDVRGLVWFTNYDSRKGWAK
;
A
#
# COMPACT_ATOMS: atom_id res chain seq x y z
N MET A 1 23.01 -7.45 -19.85
CA MET A 1 21.58 -7.56 -20.17
C MET A 1 21.04 -8.85 -19.59
N THR A 2 19.89 -8.78 -18.92
CA THR A 2 19.29 -9.95 -18.30
C THR A 2 18.56 -10.82 -19.32
N ASP A 3 18.84 -12.12 -19.27
CA ASP A 3 18.13 -13.10 -20.10
C ASP A 3 16.64 -13.11 -19.71
N PRO A 4 15.70 -13.03 -20.68
CA PRO A 4 14.27 -13.13 -20.38
C PRO A 4 13.88 -14.40 -19.60
N THR A 5 14.55 -15.52 -19.86
CA THR A 5 14.34 -16.76 -19.10
C THR A 5 14.72 -16.58 -17.64
N ALA A 6 15.82 -15.88 -17.37
CA ALA A 6 16.26 -15.61 -16.00
C ALA A 6 15.25 -14.70 -15.27
N ILE A 7 14.66 -13.74 -15.97
CA ILE A 7 13.63 -12.90 -15.37
C ILE A 7 12.41 -13.74 -14.96
N ALA A 8 11.99 -14.65 -15.82
CA ALA A 8 10.84 -15.51 -15.53
C ALA A 8 11.08 -16.43 -14.35
N ASP A 9 12.34 -16.76 -14.08
CA ASP A 9 12.71 -17.64 -12.97
C ASP A 9 12.87 -16.89 -11.65
N LEU A 10 12.80 -15.55 -11.66
CA LEU A 10 12.91 -14.76 -10.45
C LEU A 10 11.65 -14.93 -9.62
N ARG A 11 11.76 -15.73 -8.60
CA ARG A 11 10.66 -16.01 -7.66
C ARG A 11 11.14 -15.81 -6.25
N LYS A 12 10.27 -15.24 -5.44
CA LYS A 12 10.46 -15.26 -3.99
C LYS A 12 9.44 -16.23 -3.40
N SER A 13 9.90 -17.00 -2.44
CA SER A 13 8.97 -17.79 -1.65
C SER A 13 8.26 -16.86 -0.67
N TYR A 14 6.95 -16.85 -0.70
CA TYR A 14 6.13 -16.05 0.22
C TYR A 14 5.59 -16.93 1.35
N GLU A 15 6.45 -17.76 1.89
CA GLU A 15 6.08 -18.74 2.91
C GLU A 15 6.15 -18.19 4.34
N ARG A 16 6.52 -16.91 4.47
CA ARG A 16 6.75 -16.29 5.76
C ARG A 16 5.53 -16.31 6.66
N ALA A 17 4.36 -16.06 6.08
CA ALA A 17 3.11 -16.11 6.79
C ALA A 17 1.96 -16.32 5.80
N GLN A 18 0.89 -16.90 6.28
CA GLN A 18 -0.35 -17.03 5.52
C GLN A 18 -1.46 -16.32 6.28
N LEU A 19 -2.35 -15.68 5.54
CA LEU A 19 -3.56 -15.09 6.11
C LEU A 19 -4.69 -16.08 5.94
N ASN A 20 -5.17 -16.62 7.04
CA ASN A 20 -6.35 -17.47 7.07
C ASN A 20 -7.53 -16.66 7.57
N GLU A 21 -8.75 -17.09 7.24
CA GLU A 21 -9.96 -16.40 7.68
C GLU A 21 -10.03 -16.28 9.20
N GLN A 22 -9.51 -17.28 9.91
CA GLN A 22 -9.48 -17.30 11.37
C GLN A 22 -8.58 -16.21 11.96
N ASP A 23 -7.56 -15.79 11.21
CA ASP A 23 -6.59 -14.81 11.65
C ASP A 23 -7.01 -13.39 11.28
N ALA A 24 -8.02 -13.24 10.44
CA ALA A 24 -8.51 -11.95 10.02
C ALA A 24 -9.41 -11.34 11.10
N ASN A 25 -9.11 -10.09 11.46
CA ASN A 25 -9.96 -9.36 12.38
C ASN A 25 -11.23 -8.94 11.65
N ALA A 26 -12.38 -8.92 12.34
CA ALA A 26 -13.64 -8.46 11.77
C ALA A 26 -13.59 -6.99 11.37
N ASP A 27 -12.74 -6.19 12.03
CA ASP A 27 -12.52 -4.78 11.68
C ASP A 27 -11.26 -4.69 10.81
N PRO A 28 -11.39 -4.35 9.51
CA PRO A 28 -10.23 -4.29 8.62
C PRO A 28 -9.20 -3.23 9.03
N ARG A 29 -9.62 -2.18 9.75
CA ARG A 29 -8.68 -1.16 10.21
C ARG A 29 -7.74 -1.73 11.27
N ARG A 30 -8.23 -2.60 12.13
CA ARG A 30 -7.40 -3.26 13.13
C ARG A 30 -6.41 -4.22 12.49
N LEU A 31 -6.83 -4.95 11.49
CA LEU A 31 -5.93 -5.84 10.76
C LEU A 31 -4.84 -5.04 10.05
N PHE A 32 -5.22 -3.93 9.42
CA PHE A 32 -4.26 -3.05 8.76
C PHE A 32 -3.26 -2.48 9.77
N GLN A 33 -3.76 -2.03 10.93
CA GLN A 33 -2.88 -1.49 11.97
C GLN A 33 -1.90 -2.56 12.46
N GLN A 34 -2.37 -3.78 12.63
CA GLN A 34 -1.52 -4.89 13.02
C GLN A 34 -0.41 -5.12 12.00
N TRP A 35 -0.75 -5.13 10.71
CA TRP A 35 0.23 -5.32 9.65
C TRP A 35 1.24 -4.18 9.60
N LEU A 36 0.78 -2.96 9.78
CA LEU A 36 1.68 -1.80 9.81
C LEU A 36 2.63 -1.90 11.01
N ASP A 37 2.13 -2.27 12.17
CA ASP A 37 2.95 -2.45 13.36
C ASP A 37 4.00 -3.56 13.15
N GLU A 38 3.62 -4.65 12.51
CA GLU A 38 4.55 -5.72 12.16
C GLU A 38 5.63 -5.25 11.19
N ALA A 39 5.23 -4.47 10.19
CA ALA A 39 6.19 -3.91 9.22
C ALA A 39 7.18 -2.98 9.91
N ILE A 40 6.74 -2.17 10.85
CA ILE A 40 7.61 -1.30 11.62
C ILE A 40 8.56 -2.14 12.49
N ALA A 41 8.04 -3.16 13.16
CA ALA A 41 8.84 -4.02 14.02
C ALA A 41 9.91 -4.78 13.23
N GLU A 42 9.61 -5.16 12.00
CA GLU A 42 10.53 -5.84 11.10
C GLU A 42 11.50 -4.89 10.39
N ARG A 43 11.42 -3.61 10.69
CA ARG A 43 12.29 -2.56 10.12
C ARG A 43 12.21 -2.49 8.60
N ILE A 44 11.02 -2.72 8.04
CA ILE A 44 10.81 -2.55 6.60
C ILE A 44 10.96 -1.07 6.27
N PRO A 45 11.78 -0.70 5.26
CA PRO A 45 11.94 0.71 4.89
C PRO A 45 10.62 1.34 4.48
N GLU A 46 10.35 2.55 4.98
CA GLU A 46 9.14 3.31 4.66
C GLU A 46 7.87 2.47 4.73
N PRO A 47 7.56 1.88 5.88
CA PRO A 47 6.42 0.96 5.98
C PRO A 47 5.07 1.66 5.74
N ASN A 48 5.03 2.98 5.84
CA ASN A 48 3.83 3.78 5.62
C ASN A 48 3.71 4.33 4.20
N ALA A 49 4.63 3.96 3.30
CA ALA A 49 4.53 4.35 1.90
C ALA A 49 3.48 3.48 1.20
N MET A 50 2.65 4.11 0.40
CA MET A 50 1.67 3.37 -0.40
C MET A 50 1.51 4.02 -1.77
N THR A 51 1.06 3.23 -2.72
CA THR A 51 0.72 3.74 -4.05
C THR A 51 -0.74 4.17 -4.05
N LEU A 52 -0.97 5.44 -4.34
CA LEU A 52 -2.31 5.97 -4.49
C LEU A 52 -2.66 6.03 -5.96
N ALA A 53 -3.76 5.41 -6.34
CA ALA A 53 -4.27 5.44 -7.70
C ALA A 53 -5.55 6.27 -7.73
N THR A 54 -5.62 7.17 -8.70
CA THR A 54 -6.82 8.00 -8.90
C THR A 54 -7.18 8.03 -10.38
N VAL A 55 -8.45 8.30 -10.64
CA VAL A 55 -8.95 8.48 -12.01
C VAL A 55 -9.59 9.86 -12.09
N GLY A 56 -9.09 10.67 -13.00
CA GLY A 56 -9.64 12.00 -13.24
C GLY A 56 -10.80 12.00 -14.21
N GLY A 57 -11.28 13.22 -14.56
CA GLY A 57 -12.39 13.40 -15.48
C GLY A 57 -12.11 12.89 -16.89
N ASP A 58 -10.84 12.75 -17.27
CA ASP A 58 -10.41 12.19 -18.55
C ASP A 58 -10.44 10.65 -18.57
N LEU A 59 -10.87 10.01 -17.49
CA LEU A 59 -10.94 8.57 -17.31
C LEU A 59 -9.58 7.87 -17.39
N ARG A 60 -8.49 8.61 -17.22
CA ARG A 60 -7.15 8.05 -17.20
C ARG A 60 -6.69 7.85 -15.77
N PRO A 61 -6.25 6.66 -15.42
CA PRO A 61 -5.68 6.44 -14.09
C PRO A 61 -4.30 7.08 -13.98
N SER A 62 -3.99 7.53 -12.79
CA SER A 62 -2.63 7.95 -12.45
C SER A 62 -2.28 7.43 -11.07
N THR A 63 -1.01 7.16 -10.86
CA THR A 63 -0.53 6.63 -9.59
C THR A 63 0.63 7.47 -9.07
N ARG A 64 0.77 7.48 -7.78
CA ARG A 64 1.88 8.16 -7.11
C ARG A 64 2.08 7.54 -5.74
N ILE A 65 3.27 7.76 -5.18
CA ILE A 65 3.57 7.30 -3.84
C ILE A 65 3.19 8.39 -2.86
N VAL A 66 2.46 8.03 -1.82
CA VAL A 66 2.13 8.92 -0.70
C VAL A 66 2.51 8.22 0.59
N LEU A 67 2.65 9.00 1.66
CA LEU A 67 2.96 8.47 2.98
C LEU A 67 1.71 8.56 3.85
N ILE A 68 1.31 7.43 4.42
CA ILE A 68 0.21 7.40 5.37
C ILE A 68 0.63 8.16 6.62
N LYS A 69 -0.19 9.11 7.05
CA LYS A 69 0.06 9.93 8.24
C LYS A 69 -0.81 9.56 9.42
N GLY A 70 -1.85 8.81 9.18
CA GLY A 70 -2.73 8.38 10.26
C GLY A 70 -3.74 7.37 9.81
N LEU A 71 -4.34 6.71 10.79
CA LEU A 71 -5.43 5.77 10.61
C LEU A 71 -6.40 5.99 11.76
N ASP A 72 -7.63 6.37 11.44
CA ASP A 72 -8.66 6.60 12.45
C ASP A 72 -9.99 6.00 11.99
N VAL A 73 -11.06 6.32 12.70
CA VAL A 73 -12.39 5.76 12.39
C VAL A 73 -12.89 6.15 11.00
N ARG A 74 -12.32 7.20 10.42
CA ARG A 74 -12.68 7.67 9.07
C ARG A 74 -11.90 6.95 7.98
N GLY A 75 -10.77 6.31 8.32
CA GLY A 75 -9.93 5.59 7.38
C GLY A 75 -8.49 6.05 7.39
N LEU A 76 -7.82 5.89 6.25
CA LEU A 76 -6.43 6.28 6.07
C LEU A 76 -6.33 7.79 5.82
N VAL A 77 -5.31 8.40 6.42
CA VAL A 77 -5.07 9.83 6.28
C VAL A 77 -3.69 10.04 5.65
N TRP A 78 -3.63 10.87 4.63
CA TRP A 78 -2.39 11.35 4.04
C TRP A 78 -2.55 12.81 3.65
N PHE A 79 -1.44 13.51 3.43
CA PHE A 79 -1.47 14.90 3.00
C PHE A 79 -1.21 14.99 1.51
N THR A 80 -1.84 15.97 0.85
CA THR A 80 -1.68 16.19 -0.56
C THR A 80 -1.54 17.69 -0.82
N ASN A 81 -0.86 18.02 -1.91
CA ASN A 81 -0.79 19.40 -2.41
C ASN A 81 -2.02 19.63 -3.31
N TYR A 82 -2.84 20.60 -2.96
CA TYR A 82 -4.05 20.91 -3.74
C TYR A 82 -3.75 21.35 -5.17
N ASP A 83 -2.57 21.90 -5.41
CA ASP A 83 -2.15 22.30 -6.75
C ASP A 83 -1.70 21.11 -7.60
N SER A 84 -1.57 19.93 -7.01
CA SER A 84 -1.19 18.74 -7.74
C SER A 84 -2.40 18.11 -8.43
N ARG A 85 -2.13 17.34 -9.48
CA ARG A 85 -3.16 16.65 -10.23
C ARG A 85 -3.97 15.68 -9.37
N LYS A 86 -3.35 15.04 -8.39
CA LYS A 86 -4.06 14.12 -7.50
C LYS A 86 -5.08 14.84 -6.61
N GLY A 87 -4.82 16.10 -6.28
CA GLY A 87 -5.75 16.91 -5.51
C GLY A 87 -7.05 17.18 -6.28
N TRP A 88 -6.96 17.27 -7.60
CA TRP A 88 -8.10 17.49 -8.47
C TRP A 88 -8.88 16.20 -8.76
N ALA A 89 -8.23 15.06 -8.64
CA ALA A 89 -8.80 13.75 -9.00
C ALA A 89 -9.47 13.03 -7.83
N LYS A 90 -9.78 13.73 -6.77
CA LYS A 90 -10.38 13.15 -5.56
C LYS A 90 -11.62 12.32 -5.86
#